data_e64af752219d495e5563dd4e94f21c54
#
_entry.id   e64af752219d495e5563dd4e94f21c54
#
_cell.length_a   1.000
_cell.length_b   1.000
_cell.length_c   1.000
_cell.angle_alpha   90.00
_cell.angle_beta   90.00
_cell.angle_gamma   90.00
#
_symmetry.space_group_name_H-M   'P 1'
#
loop_
_entity.id
_entity.type
_entity.pdbx_description
1 polymer ?
#
loop_
_entity_poly.entity_id
_entity_poly.type
_entity_poly.pdbx_seq_one_letter_code
_entity_poly.pdbx_strand_id
1 'polypeptide(L)'
;MIRKLAEELMIHVYYPVSTVVSIDDKDNCLTVRMFDTLFAGDCMVVHPDAAVVCLMSNHPEGRREPYPQDLENLEALKAKIPGIEIRLIITGEDIGCIEISFPT
;
A
#
# COMPACT_ATOMS: atom_id res chain seq x y z
N MET A 1 -3.36 -12.86 5.30
CA MET A 1 -4.36 -12.12 4.51
C MET A 1 -3.75 -11.05 3.60
N ILE A 2 -2.95 -10.15 4.14
CA ILE A 2 -2.39 -9.03 3.36
C ILE A 2 -1.49 -9.51 2.22
N ARG A 3 -0.60 -10.44 2.48
CA ARG A 3 0.28 -11.02 1.46
C ARG A 3 -0.52 -11.65 0.33
N LYS A 4 -1.55 -12.42 0.67
CA LYS A 4 -2.40 -13.07 -0.31
C LYS A 4 -3.16 -12.03 -1.14
N LEU A 5 -3.66 -10.99 -0.50
CA LEU A 5 -4.35 -9.89 -1.17
C LEU A 5 -3.41 -9.18 -2.15
N ALA A 6 -2.18 -8.89 -1.73
CA ALA A 6 -1.18 -8.27 -2.58
C ALA A 6 -0.85 -9.15 -3.79
N GLU A 7 -0.66 -10.45 -3.58
CA GLU A 7 -0.38 -11.39 -4.66
C GLU A 7 -1.53 -11.48 -5.67
N GLU A 8 -2.76 -11.51 -5.20
CA GLU A 8 -3.93 -11.62 -6.08
C GLU A 8 -4.23 -10.34 -6.85
N LEU A 9 -4.03 -9.18 -6.24
CA LEU A 9 -4.42 -7.90 -6.83
C LEU A 9 -3.32 -7.27 -7.69
N MET A 10 -2.07 -7.44 -7.30
CA MET A 10 -0.99 -6.60 -7.79
C MET A 10 0.06 -7.32 -8.61
N ILE A 11 0.27 -8.61 -8.39
CA ILE A 11 1.44 -9.30 -8.92
C ILE A 11 1.47 -9.40 -10.44
N HIS A 12 0.31 -9.43 -11.08
CA HIS A 12 0.17 -9.53 -12.54
C HIS A 12 -0.08 -8.18 -13.23
N VAL A 13 0.05 -7.09 -12.51
CA VAL A 13 -0.12 -5.76 -13.09
C VAL A 13 1.23 -5.27 -13.61
N TYR A 14 1.27 -4.85 -14.87
CA TYR A 14 2.50 -4.49 -15.57
C TYR A 14 2.77 -3.00 -15.67
N TYR A 15 2.04 -2.18 -14.94
CA TYR A 15 2.28 -0.75 -14.82
C TYR A 15 2.18 -0.34 -13.35
N PRO A 16 2.83 0.76 -12.93
CA PRO A 16 2.84 1.15 -11.52
C PRO A 16 1.44 1.54 -11.03
N VAL A 17 0.91 0.76 -10.10
CA VAL A 17 -0.32 1.07 -9.39
C VAL A 17 -0.08 0.96 -7.90
N SER A 18 -0.88 1.66 -7.13
CA SER A 18 -0.85 1.60 -5.68
C SER A 18 -2.23 1.26 -5.15
N THR A 19 -2.28 0.53 -4.05
CA THR A 19 -3.53 0.12 -3.41
C THR A 19 -3.48 0.48 -1.94
N VAL A 20 -4.51 1.14 -1.45
CA VAL A 20 -4.66 1.44 -0.02
C VAL A 20 -5.69 0.47 0.56
N VAL A 21 -5.25 -0.34 1.52
CA VAL A 21 -6.10 -1.31 2.22
C VAL A 21 -6.28 -0.88 3.65
N SER A 22 -7.51 -0.70 4.08
CA SER A 22 -7.85 -0.35 5.46
C SER A 22 -8.29 -1.60 6.21
N ILE A 23 -7.67 -1.84 7.36
CA ILE A 23 -7.89 -3.04 8.18
C ILE A 23 -8.24 -2.61 9.59
N ASP A 24 -9.25 -3.25 10.20
CA ASP A 24 -9.64 -2.95 11.57
C ASP A 24 -8.76 -3.65 12.61
N ASP A 25 -9.05 -3.45 13.88
CA ASP A 25 -8.30 -4.04 15.00
C ASP A 25 -8.53 -5.57 15.16
N LYS A 26 -9.48 -6.12 14.42
CA LYS A 26 -9.78 -7.55 14.40
C LYS A 26 -9.29 -8.25 13.14
N ASP A 27 -8.43 -7.56 12.39
CA ASP A 27 -7.84 -8.06 11.15
C ASP A 27 -8.85 -8.24 10.01
N ASN A 28 -9.96 -7.51 10.03
CA ASN A 28 -10.91 -7.49 8.93
C ASN A 28 -10.54 -6.42 7.92
N CYS A 29 -10.56 -6.78 6.63
CA CYS A 29 -10.37 -5.84 5.54
C CYS A 29 -11.66 -5.01 5.38
N LEU A 30 -11.54 -3.70 5.57
CA LEU A 30 -12.67 -2.78 5.49
C LEU A 30 -12.84 -2.19 4.10
N THR A 31 -11.77 -1.69 3.52
CA THR A 31 -11.78 -1.11 2.17
C THR A 31 -10.50 -1.44 1.42
N VAL A 32 -10.63 -1.52 0.10
CA VAL A 32 -9.51 -1.66 -0.84
C VAL A 32 -9.72 -0.62 -1.93
N ARG A 33 -8.74 0.28 -2.09
CA ARG A 33 -8.79 1.35 -3.10
C ARG A 33 -7.52 1.30 -3.94
N MET A 34 -7.69 1.15 -5.25
CA MET A 34 -6.58 1.11 -6.21
C MET A 34 -6.52 2.41 -6.99
N PHE A 35 -5.32 2.92 -7.22
CA PHE A 35 -5.10 4.18 -7.95
C PHE A 35 -3.76 4.15 -8.67
N ASP A 36 -3.57 5.08 -9.62
CA ASP A 36 -2.28 5.28 -10.28
C ASP A 36 -1.28 5.83 -9.27
N THR A 37 -0.09 5.22 -9.18
CA THR A 37 0.95 5.61 -8.23
C THR A 37 1.31 7.10 -8.33
N LEU A 38 1.29 7.66 -9.54
CA LEU A 38 1.66 9.06 -9.77
C LEU A 38 0.60 10.07 -9.31
N PHE A 39 -0.65 9.64 -9.14
CA PHE A 39 -1.77 10.52 -8.82
C PHE A 39 -2.41 10.19 -7.48
N ALA A 40 -1.62 9.73 -6.53
CA ALA A 40 -2.12 9.28 -5.24
C ALA A 40 -2.76 10.40 -4.41
N GLY A 41 -2.10 11.51 -4.26
CA GLY A 41 -2.54 12.71 -3.56
C GLY A 41 -3.85 12.62 -2.79
N ASP A 42 -4.86 13.31 -3.28
CA ASP A 42 -6.19 13.36 -2.67
C ASP A 42 -7.03 12.11 -2.91
N CYS A 43 -6.55 11.18 -3.76
CA CYS A 43 -7.28 9.97 -4.09
C CYS A 43 -7.18 8.89 -3.00
N MET A 44 -6.27 9.04 -2.06
CA MET A 44 -6.11 8.06 -0.98
C MET A 44 -7.20 8.22 0.07
N VAL A 45 -8.09 7.24 0.14
CA VAL A 45 -9.19 7.22 1.09
C VAL A 45 -8.95 6.10 2.10
N VAL A 46 -9.07 6.44 3.38
CA VAL A 46 -8.90 5.51 4.49
C VAL A 46 -10.23 5.37 5.23
N HIS A 47 -10.59 4.13 5.55
CA HIS A 47 -11.80 3.87 6.31
C HIS A 47 -11.66 4.44 7.72
N PRO A 48 -12.71 5.12 8.28
CA PRO A 48 -12.61 5.71 9.62
C PRO A 48 -12.34 4.72 10.75
N ASP A 49 -12.68 3.45 10.57
CA ASP A 49 -12.45 2.41 11.58
C ASP A 49 -11.13 1.66 11.40
N ALA A 50 -10.25 2.11 10.52
CA ALA A 50 -8.97 1.47 10.27
C ALA A 50 -8.05 1.56 11.49
N ALA A 51 -7.49 0.43 11.91
CA ALA A 51 -6.42 0.35 12.89
C ALA A 51 -5.06 0.25 12.21
N VAL A 52 -5.03 -0.35 11.02
CA VAL A 52 -3.84 -0.52 10.19
C VAL A 52 -4.20 -0.16 8.76
N VAL A 53 -3.30 0.54 8.08
CA VAL A 53 -3.42 0.85 6.66
C VAL A 53 -2.21 0.28 5.93
N CYS A 54 -2.46 -0.48 4.88
CA CYS A 54 -1.41 -1.01 4.02
C CYS A 54 -1.39 -0.23 2.72
N LEU A 55 -0.25 0.34 2.40
CA LEU A 55 0.02 0.92 1.09
C LEU A 55 0.80 -0.11 0.29
N MET A 56 0.16 -0.67 -0.74
CA MET A 56 0.78 -1.64 -1.63
C MET A 56 1.18 -0.96 -2.92
N SER A 57 2.42 -1.13 -3.33
CA SER A 57 2.92 -0.55 -4.57
C SER A 57 3.42 -1.65 -5.49
N ASN A 58 2.98 -1.63 -6.73
CA ASN A 58 3.42 -2.58 -7.73
C ASN A 58 4.67 -2.07 -8.44
N HIS A 59 5.72 -2.91 -8.47
CA HIS A 59 6.98 -2.61 -9.15
C HIS A 59 7.20 -3.61 -10.30
N PRO A 60 6.61 -3.38 -11.48
CA PRO A 60 6.69 -4.34 -12.58
C PRO A 60 8.10 -4.59 -13.09
N GLU A 61 9.03 -3.68 -12.81
CA GLU A 61 10.44 -3.81 -13.20
C GLU A 61 11.25 -4.69 -12.23
N GLY A 62 10.65 -5.20 -11.16
CA GLY A 62 11.33 -6.02 -10.19
C GLY A 62 12.16 -5.26 -9.17
N ARG A 63 11.98 -3.95 -9.06
CA ARG A 63 12.71 -3.13 -8.09
C ARG A 63 12.23 -3.45 -6.68
N ARG A 64 13.16 -3.75 -5.79
CA ARG A 64 12.87 -4.12 -4.40
C ARG A 64 12.82 -2.94 -3.44
N GLU A 65 13.24 -1.77 -3.90
CA GLU A 65 13.27 -0.55 -3.09
C GLU A 65 12.07 0.34 -3.46
N PRO A 66 11.54 1.13 -2.51
CA PRO A 66 10.46 2.07 -2.82
C PRO A 66 10.88 3.06 -3.89
N TYR A 67 9.96 3.39 -4.79
CA TYR A 67 10.12 4.54 -5.67
C TYR A 67 9.99 5.84 -4.85
N PRO A 68 10.59 6.96 -5.31
CA PRO A 68 10.36 8.25 -4.65
C PRO A 68 8.88 8.58 -4.48
N GLN A 69 8.06 8.23 -5.46
CA GLN A 69 6.60 8.45 -5.39
C GLN A 69 5.94 7.61 -4.30
N ASP A 70 6.43 6.38 -4.04
CA ASP A 70 5.93 5.56 -2.95
C ASP A 70 6.16 6.23 -1.60
N LEU A 71 7.31 6.85 -1.42
CA LEU A 71 7.66 7.55 -0.20
C LEU A 71 6.81 8.82 -0.02
N GLU A 72 6.54 9.54 -1.11
CA GLU A 72 5.65 10.69 -1.08
C GLU A 72 4.22 10.28 -0.70
N ASN A 73 3.74 9.18 -1.27
CA ASN A 73 2.42 8.64 -0.96
C ASN A 73 2.34 8.21 0.51
N LEU A 74 3.40 7.59 1.02
CA LEU A 74 3.48 7.19 2.41
C LEU A 74 3.42 8.40 3.34
N GLU A 75 4.17 9.46 3.04
CA GLU A 75 4.16 10.68 3.84
C GLU A 75 2.79 11.36 3.80
N ALA A 76 2.13 11.36 2.66
CA ALA A 76 0.78 11.90 2.53
C ALA A 76 -0.23 11.12 3.40
N LEU A 77 -0.10 9.79 3.44
CA LEU A 77 -0.92 8.96 4.33
C LEU A 77 -0.64 9.25 5.81
N LYS A 78 0.62 9.36 6.19
CA LYS A 78 0.98 9.67 7.58
C LYS A 78 0.38 11.00 8.05
N ALA A 79 0.38 11.99 7.17
CA ALA A 79 -0.21 13.30 7.48
C ALA A 79 -1.73 13.23 7.61
N LYS A 80 -2.37 12.37 6.82
CA LYS A 80 -3.83 12.21 6.79
C LYS A 80 -4.36 11.42 7.99
N ILE A 81 -3.62 10.44 8.46
CA ILE A 81 -4.05 9.52 9.53
C ILE A 81 -2.98 9.39 10.61
N PRO A 82 -2.65 10.47 11.33
CA PRO A 82 -1.65 10.40 12.38
C PRO A 82 -2.06 9.41 13.47
N GLY A 83 -1.09 8.64 13.97
CA GLY A 83 -1.33 7.66 15.03
C GLY A 83 -1.84 6.30 14.56
N ILE A 84 -2.08 6.12 13.27
CA ILE A 84 -2.49 4.83 12.71
C ILE A 84 -1.25 4.12 12.13
N GLU A 85 -1.13 2.82 12.38
CA GLU A 85 -0.04 2.03 11.83
C GLU A 85 -0.15 1.98 10.30
N ILE A 86 0.94 2.29 9.60
CA ILE A 86 0.99 2.22 8.15
C ILE A 86 2.08 1.21 7.76
N ARG A 87 1.74 0.31 6.84
CA ARG A 87 2.65 -0.70 6.31
C ARG A 87 2.81 -0.48 4.82
N LEU A 88 4.05 -0.44 4.34
CA LEU A 88 4.35 -0.36 2.92
C LEU A 88 4.72 -1.74 2.40
N ILE A 89 4.03 -2.17 1.34
CA ILE A 89 4.27 -3.47 0.71
C ILE A 89 4.57 -3.24 -0.76
N ILE A 90 5.69 -3.79 -1.21
CA ILE A 90 6.10 -3.74 -2.62
C ILE A 90 5.82 -5.11 -3.23
N THR A 91 5.19 -5.12 -4.39
CA THR A 91 4.85 -6.35 -5.09
C THR A 91 5.40 -6.35 -6.51
N GLY A 92 5.61 -7.53 -7.06
CA GLY A 92 6.03 -7.69 -8.44
C GLY A 92 6.15 -9.16 -8.77
N GLU A 93 6.06 -9.49 -10.05
CA GLU A 93 6.07 -10.87 -10.52
C GLU A 93 7.36 -11.59 -10.12
N ASP A 94 8.51 -10.92 -10.25
CA ASP A 94 9.82 -11.51 -9.96
C ASP A 94 10.22 -11.45 -8.48
N ILE A 95 9.64 -10.53 -7.72
CA ILE A 95 10.04 -10.29 -6.32
C ILE A 95 9.01 -10.76 -5.31
N GLY A 96 7.81 -11.12 -5.76
CA GLY A 96 6.73 -11.52 -4.88
C GLY A 96 6.19 -10.34 -4.06
N CYS A 97 6.21 -10.49 -2.76
CA CYS A 97 5.65 -9.50 -1.83
C CYS A 97 6.70 -9.16 -0.77
N ILE A 98 7.13 -7.91 -0.72
CA ILE A 98 8.13 -7.42 0.23
C ILE A 98 7.48 -6.36 1.12
N GLU A 99 7.52 -6.60 2.42
CA GLU A 99 7.03 -5.62 3.40
C GLU A 99 8.21 -4.79 3.92
N ILE A 100 8.02 -3.47 3.89
CA ILE A 100 9.02 -2.52 4.41
C ILE A 100 8.48 -1.91 5.69
N SER A 101 9.23 -2.08 6.78
CA SER A 101 8.88 -1.52 8.08
C SER A 101 9.52 -0.15 8.25
N PHE A 102 8.74 0.79 8.75
CA PHE A 102 9.22 2.13 9.12
C PHE A 102 9.07 2.30 10.63
N PRO A 103 10.08 2.85 11.30
CA PRO A 103 9.94 3.21 12.71
C PRO A 103 8.87 4.31 12.83
N THR A 104 7.95 4.10 13.72
CA THR A 104 6.91 5.08 14.03
C THR A 104 7.39 6.08 15.06
#